data_0e223fac5f1d0b28076f5449c312ba43
#
_entry.id   0e223fac5f1d0b28076f5449c312ba43
#
_cell.length_a   1.000
_cell.length_b   1.000
_cell.length_c   1.000
_cell.angle_alpha   90.00
_cell.angle_beta   90.00
_cell.angle_gamma   90.00
#
_symmetry.space_group_name_H-M   'P 1'
#
loop_
_entity.id
_entity.type
_entity.pdbx_description
1 polymer ?
#
loop_
_entity_poly.entity_id
_entity_poly.type
_entity_poly.pdbx_seq_one_letter_code
_entity_poly.pdbx_strand_id
1 'polypeptide(L)'
;DNGQNKEKKNDLVGGFYDDYMDFDVPWNISISYNFTYSRPSPYRSPTISQIVNFSGDLSLTPKWKLTFQSGYDIKNKEVTSTSFSVTRDLHCWEMTFNCMPFGQHQSYNFEIHVRSSLLRDLKLTKRDSWYDRRL
;
A
#
# COMPACT_ATOMS: atom_id res chain seq x y z
N ASP A 1 19.56 32.51 -42.38
CA ASP A 1 19.20 31.09 -42.59
C ASP A 1 19.70 30.17 -41.48
N ASN A 2 19.79 30.66 -40.22
CA ASN A 2 20.26 29.87 -39.07
C ASN A 2 19.22 29.77 -37.90
N GLY A 3 17.98 30.13 -38.16
CA GLY A 3 16.94 30.12 -37.11
C GLY A 3 16.07 28.84 -37.00
N GLN A 4 16.08 28.00 -38.03
CA GLN A 4 15.11 26.86 -38.07
C GLN A 4 15.64 25.55 -37.47
N ASN A 5 16.94 25.48 -37.13
CA ASN A 5 17.50 24.22 -36.64
C ASN A 5 17.55 24.11 -35.09
N LYS A 6 17.20 25.18 -34.38
CA LYS A 6 17.14 25.16 -32.90
C LYS A 6 15.78 24.77 -32.33
N GLU A 7 14.70 25.05 -33.06
CA GLU A 7 13.35 24.72 -32.59
C GLU A 7 13.04 23.23 -32.70
N LYS A 8 13.53 22.55 -33.73
CA LYS A 8 13.32 21.09 -33.87
C LYS A 8 14.02 20.24 -32.80
N LYS A 9 15.06 20.76 -32.18
CA LYS A 9 15.78 20.03 -31.13
C LYS A 9 15.11 20.12 -29.77
N ASN A 10 14.37 21.18 -29.55
CA ASN A 10 13.62 21.36 -28.29
C ASN A 10 12.31 20.56 -28.28
N ASP A 11 11.66 20.41 -29.43
CA ASP A 11 10.43 19.62 -29.55
C ASP A 11 10.68 18.12 -29.35
N LEU A 12 11.85 17.61 -29.79
CA LEU A 12 12.21 16.21 -29.60
C LEU A 12 12.57 15.88 -28.14
N VAL A 13 13.14 16.83 -27.41
CA VAL A 13 13.49 16.65 -26.00
C VAL A 13 12.25 16.82 -25.11
N GLY A 14 11.39 17.76 -25.44
CA GLY A 14 10.11 17.98 -24.73
C GLY A 14 9.15 16.79 -24.88
N GLY A 15 9.05 16.25 -26.09
CA GLY A 15 8.20 15.08 -26.35
C GLY A 15 8.67 13.80 -25.65
N PHE A 16 9.97 13.66 -25.45
CA PHE A 16 10.54 12.48 -24.78
C PHE A 16 10.33 12.53 -23.25
N TYR A 17 10.32 13.72 -22.66
CA TYR A 17 10.05 13.89 -21.24
C TYR A 17 8.55 13.82 -20.92
N ASP A 18 7.72 14.28 -21.82
CA ASP A 18 6.26 14.25 -21.65
C ASP A 18 5.75 12.81 -21.71
N ASP A 19 6.28 11.99 -22.61
CA ASP A 19 5.90 10.58 -22.73
C ASP A 19 6.43 9.71 -21.56
N TYR A 20 7.52 10.14 -20.92
CA TYR A 20 8.08 9.44 -19.77
C TYR A 20 7.45 9.85 -18.42
N MET A 21 6.85 11.04 -18.35
CA MET A 21 6.23 11.57 -17.15
C MET A 21 4.73 11.35 -17.09
N ASP A 22 4.12 10.88 -18.15
CA ASP A 22 2.68 10.61 -18.22
C ASP A 22 2.34 9.22 -17.66
N PHE A 23 3.02 8.83 -16.57
CA PHE A 23 2.48 7.81 -15.68
C PHE A 23 1.38 8.45 -14.84
N ASP A 24 0.23 8.57 -15.43
CA ASP A 24 -1.00 8.97 -14.77
C ASP A 24 -1.51 7.87 -13.83
N VAL A 25 -0.58 7.22 -13.13
CA VAL A 25 -0.91 6.28 -12.07
C VAL A 25 -1.07 7.09 -10.80
N PRO A 26 -2.30 7.35 -10.34
CA PRO A 26 -2.51 8.05 -9.09
C PRO A 26 -1.96 7.18 -7.95
N TRP A 27 -0.93 7.67 -7.33
CA TRP A 27 -0.29 7.03 -6.18
C TRP A 27 -0.09 8.03 -5.06
N ASN A 28 -0.16 7.55 -3.86
CA ASN A 28 0.10 8.33 -2.66
C ASN A 28 0.94 7.50 -1.71
N ILE A 29 2.09 8.02 -1.30
CA ILE A 29 2.96 7.37 -0.34
C ILE A 29 3.19 8.31 0.82
N SER A 30 2.98 7.80 2.02
CA SER A 30 3.20 8.51 3.28
C SER A 30 4.23 7.76 4.10
N ILE A 31 5.22 8.49 4.59
CA ILE A 31 6.26 7.97 5.47
C ILE A 31 6.25 8.80 6.73
N SER A 32 6.15 8.16 7.88
CA SER A 32 6.23 8.80 9.17
C SER A 32 7.31 8.15 10.04
N TYR A 33 8.11 8.98 10.69
CA TYR A 33 9.12 8.56 11.65
C TYR A 33 8.72 9.01 13.03
N ASN A 34 8.64 8.08 13.96
CA ASN A 34 8.33 8.34 15.36
C ASN A 34 9.53 8.00 16.22
N PHE A 35 10.02 8.99 16.95
CA PHE A 35 11.06 8.84 17.95
C PHE A 35 10.48 9.11 19.33
N THR A 36 10.61 8.14 20.23
CA THR A 36 10.17 8.27 21.61
C THR A 36 11.32 7.97 22.54
N TYR A 37 11.64 8.92 23.40
CA TYR A 37 12.60 8.77 24.50
C TYR A 37 11.83 8.83 25.82
N SER A 38 11.94 7.79 26.62
CA SER A 38 11.29 7.72 27.93
C SER A 38 12.31 7.31 29.00
N ARG A 39 12.39 8.11 30.04
CA ARG A 39 13.19 7.81 31.23
C ARG A 39 12.30 7.87 32.48
N PRO A 40 11.63 6.76 32.82
CA PRO A 40 10.65 6.76 33.91
C PRO A 40 11.27 6.98 35.31
N SER A 41 12.57 6.72 35.47
CA SER A 41 13.26 6.89 36.76
C SER A 41 14.75 7.12 36.54
N PRO A 42 15.44 7.92 37.41
CA PRO A 42 16.89 8.09 37.33
C PRO A 42 17.69 6.80 37.54
N TYR A 43 17.07 5.81 38.17
CA TYR A 43 17.68 4.49 38.41
C TYR A 43 17.39 3.44 37.33
N ARG A 44 16.57 3.78 36.32
CA ARG A 44 16.20 2.87 35.23
C ARG A 44 16.83 3.33 33.94
N SER A 45 17.28 2.37 33.13
CA SER A 45 17.82 2.66 31.81
C SER A 45 16.77 3.36 30.93
N PRO A 46 17.18 4.38 30.17
CA PRO A 46 16.26 5.05 29.26
C PRO A 46 15.79 4.08 28.20
N THR A 47 14.52 4.18 27.85
CA THR A 47 13.92 3.43 26.75
C THR A 47 13.82 4.33 25.54
N ILE A 48 14.45 3.91 24.45
CA ILE A 48 14.38 4.58 23.15
C ILE A 48 13.56 3.70 22.23
N SER A 49 12.55 4.26 21.62
CA SER A 49 11.75 3.61 20.60
C SER A 49 11.84 4.43 19.30
N GLN A 50 12.16 3.77 18.23
CA GLN A 50 12.28 4.36 16.90
C GLN A 50 11.48 3.52 15.93
N ILE A 51 10.38 4.07 15.44
CA ILE A 51 9.47 3.37 14.52
C ILE A 51 9.29 4.20 13.27
N VAL A 52 9.55 3.58 12.15
CA VAL A 52 9.22 4.12 10.82
C VAL A 52 7.96 3.43 10.33
N ASN A 53 6.95 4.21 10.01
CA ASN A 53 5.75 3.70 9.37
C ASN A 53 5.69 4.22 7.94
N PHE A 54 5.31 3.36 7.04
CA PHE A 54 5.05 3.74 5.66
C PHE A 54 3.74 3.12 5.18
N SER A 55 3.00 3.91 4.47
CA SER A 55 1.72 3.53 3.89
C SER A 55 1.62 4.11 2.50
N GLY A 56 0.87 3.46 1.66
CA GLY A 56 0.68 3.93 0.30
C GLY A 56 -0.57 3.35 -0.34
N ASP A 57 -1.09 4.13 -1.25
CA ASP A 57 -2.18 3.77 -2.14
C ASP A 57 -1.70 3.88 -3.57
N LEU A 58 -1.96 2.85 -4.35
CA LEU A 58 -1.57 2.77 -5.75
C LEU A 58 -2.77 2.31 -6.57
N SER A 59 -3.18 3.12 -7.54
CA SER A 59 -4.19 2.74 -8.51
C SER A 59 -3.50 2.39 -9.82
N LEU A 60 -3.22 1.09 -10.03
CA LEU A 60 -2.53 0.60 -11.23
C LEU A 60 -3.35 0.84 -12.49
N THR A 61 -4.65 0.67 -12.38
CA THR A 61 -5.64 0.99 -13.40
C THR A 61 -6.90 1.52 -12.71
N PRO A 62 -7.88 2.11 -13.40
CA PRO A 62 -9.15 2.50 -12.79
C PRO A 62 -9.88 1.35 -12.08
N LYS A 63 -9.53 0.10 -12.40
CA LYS A 63 -10.14 -1.11 -11.85
C LYS A 63 -9.31 -1.78 -10.76
N TRP A 64 -8.01 -1.49 -10.65
CA TRP A 64 -7.11 -2.07 -9.68
C TRP A 64 -6.62 -1.03 -8.67
N LYS A 65 -6.89 -1.27 -7.41
CA LYS A 65 -6.38 -0.48 -6.30
C LYS A 65 -5.56 -1.37 -5.37
N LEU A 66 -4.38 -0.90 -5.03
CA LEU A 66 -3.50 -1.53 -4.06
C LEU A 66 -3.26 -0.55 -2.91
N THR A 67 -3.55 -0.97 -1.70
CA THR A 67 -3.23 -0.23 -0.47
C THR A 67 -2.30 -1.07 0.36
N PHE A 68 -1.22 -0.48 0.85
CA PHE A 68 -0.28 -1.15 1.74
C PHE A 68 0.06 -0.28 2.94
N GLN A 69 0.34 -0.94 4.04
CA GLN A 69 0.79 -0.31 5.28
C GLN A 69 1.81 -1.23 5.95
N SER A 70 2.92 -0.65 6.39
CA SER A 70 3.95 -1.39 7.11
C SER A 70 4.62 -0.49 8.14
N GLY A 71 5.14 -1.11 9.19
CA GLY A 71 5.95 -0.45 10.20
C GLY A 71 7.24 -1.21 10.45
N TYR A 72 8.31 -0.49 10.72
CA TYR A 72 9.61 -1.05 11.05
C TYR A 72 10.16 -0.45 12.35
N ASP A 73 10.47 -1.31 13.30
CA ASP A 73 11.15 -0.93 14.55
C ASP A 73 12.66 -1.00 14.34
N ILE A 74 13.32 0.16 14.35
CA ILE A 74 14.76 0.27 14.11
C ILE A 74 15.56 -0.33 15.26
N LYS A 75 15.09 -0.17 16.51
CA LYS A 75 15.79 -0.66 17.69
C LYS A 75 15.83 -2.19 17.73
N ASN A 76 14.70 -2.83 17.54
CA ASN A 76 14.57 -4.28 17.59
C ASN A 76 14.84 -4.93 16.22
N LYS A 77 14.98 -4.13 15.16
CA LYS A 77 15.15 -4.59 13.78
C LYS A 77 14.05 -5.56 13.34
N GLU A 78 12.84 -5.25 13.73
CA GLU A 78 11.66 -6.07 13.44
C GLU A 78 10.63 -5.30 12.65
N VAL A 79 9.96 -5.99 11.76
CA VAL A 79 8.78 -5.46 11.08
C VAL A 79 7.61 -5.57 12.05
N THR A 80 6.98 -4.44 12.38
CA THR A 80 5.92 -4.40 13.39
C THR A 80 4.65 -5.06 12.87
N SER A 81 4.08 -4.51 11.84
CA SER A 81 2.91 -5.08 11.19
C SER A 81 2.92 -4.67 9.74
N THR A 82 2.56 -5.57 8.89
CA THR A 82 2.41 -5.30 7.46
C THR A 82 1.04 -5.77 7.03
N SER A 83 0.31 -4.89 6.38
CA SER A 83 -0.96 -5.22 5.77
C SER A 83 -1.01 -4.71 4.34
N PHE A 84 -1.58 -5.46 3.46
CA PHE A 84 -1.90 -4.99 2.13
C PHE A 84 -3.29 -5.43 1.71
N SER A 85 -3.92 -4.57 0.96
CA SER A 85 -5.25 -4.76 0.42
C SER A 85 -5.22 -4.54 -1.08
N VAL A 86 -5.76 -5.48 -1.80
CA VAL A 86 -5.92 -5.39 -3.26
C VAL A 86 -7.41 -5.43 -3.57
N THR A 87 -7.89 -4.41 -4.24
CA THR A 87 -9.27 -4.34 -4.70
C THR A 87 -9.29 -4.29 -6.22
N ARG A 88 -10.06 -5.16 -6.80
CA ARG A 88 -10.31 -5.17 -8.24
C ARG A 88 -11.79 -4.98 -8.52
N ASP A 89 -12.08 -3.97 -9.31
CA ASP A 89 -13.40 -3.72 -9.82
C ASP A 89 -13.59 -4.45 -11.16
N LEU A 90 -14.49 -5.40 -11.18
CA LEU A 90 -14.95 -6.10 -12.36
C LEU A 90 -16.32 -5.56 -12.74
N HIS A 91 -16.74 -5.68 -14.00
CA HIS A 91 -17.97 -5.07 -14.50
C HIS A 91 -19.21 -5.31 -13.61
N CYS A 92 -19.38 -6.54 -13.13
CA CYS A 92 -20.52 -6.95 -12.27
C CYS A 92 -20.08 -7.35 -10.87
N TRP A 93 -18.79 -7.36 -10.59
CA TRP A 93 -18.21 -7.93 -9.38
C TRP A 93 -17.16 -6.98 -8.81
N GLU A 94 -17.01 -7.03 -7.51
CA GLU A 94 -15.92 -6.41 -6.80
C GLU A 94 -15.19 -7.48 -5.99
N MET A 95 -13.88 -7.57 -6.18
CA MET A 95 -13.03 -8.51 -5.46
C MET A 95 -12.11 -7.74 -4.53
N THR A 96 -12.10 -8.11 -3.27
CA THR A 96 -11.20 -7.54 -2.27
C THR A 96 -10.38 -8.64 -1.62
N PHE A 97 -9.07 -8.47 -1.65
CA PHE A 97 -8.14 -9.35 -0.96
C PHE A 97 -7.36 -8.54 0.07
N ASN A 98 -7.44 -8.95 1.32
CA ASN A 98 -6.71 -8.37 2.43
C ASN A 98 -5.76 -9.41 3.01
N CYS A 99 -4.52 -9.02 3.23
CA CYS A 99 -3.50 -9.91 3.77
C CYS A 99 -2.65 -9.21 4.82
N MET A 100 -2.38 -9.90 5.91
CA MET A 100 -1.42 -9.52 6.93
C MET A 100 -0.38 -10.63 7.08
N PRO A 101 0.69 -10.64 6.25
CA PRO A 101 1.65 -11.74 6.23
C PRO A 101 2.61 -11.74 7.41
N PHE A 102 2.83 -10.57 8.04
CA PHE A 102 3.78 -10.39 9.14
C PHE A 102 3.10 -9.75 10.35
N GLY A 103 3.54 -10.11 11.55
CA GLY A 103 3.05 -9.59 12.81
C GLY A 103 2.57 -10.72 13.74
N GLN A 104 2.00 -10.33 14.88
CA GLN A 104 1.49 -11.27 15.87
C GLN A 104 0.27 -12.05 15.37
N HIS A 105 -0.49 -11.47 14.48
CA HIS A 105 -1.68 -12.06 13.88
C HIS A 105 -1.54 -12.07 12.36
N GLN A 106 -1.15 -13.22 11.84
CA GLN A 106 -1.16 -13.44 10.39
C GLN A 106 -2.56 -13.82 9.96
N SER A 107 -3.09 -13.13 8.99
CA SER A 107 -4.44 -13.39 8.49
C SER A 107 -4.55 -13.01 7.01
N TYR A 108 -5.42 -13.67 6.32
CA TYR A 108 -5.86 -13.27 5.00
C TYR A 108 -7.38 -13.34 4.91
N ASN A 109 -7.95 -12.44 4.15
CA ASN A 109 -9.37 -12.39 3.88
C ASN A 109 -9.57 -12.14 2.38
N PHE A 110 -10.34 -13.00 1.77
CA PHE A 110 -10.73 -12.87 0.38
C PHE A 110 -12.24 -12.72 0.28
N GLU A 111 -12.70 -11.69 -0.37
CA GLU A 111 -14.12 -11.37 -0.47
C GLU A 111 -14.49 -10.99 -1.90
N ILE A 112 -15.56 -11.56 -2.38
CA ILE A 112 -16.15 -11.21 -3.68
C ILE A 112 -17.57 -10.71 -3.45
N HIS A 113 -17.82 -9.50 -3.88
CA HIS A 113 -19.14 -8.87 -3.87
C HIS A 113 -19.71 -8.81 -5.27
N VAL A 114 -20.96 -9.14 -5.41
CA VAL A 114 -21.69 -8.99 -6.65
C VAL A 114 -22.48 -7.69 -6.60
N ARG A 115 -22.29 -6.82 -7.57
CA ARG A 115 -22.95 -5.51 -7.64
C ARG A 115 -24.39 -5.58 -8.16
N SER A 116 -24.73 -6.60 -8.93
CA SER A 116 -26.08 -6.76 -9.47
C SER A 116 -27.09 -7.01 -8.36
N SER A 117 -28.20 -6.28 -8.36
CA SER A 117 -29.28 -6.45 -7.39
C SER A 117 -29.90 -7.83 -7.38
N LEU A 118 -29.85 -8.54 -8.50
CA LEU A 118 -30.34 -9.92 -8.66
C LEU A 118 -29.36 -10.96 -8.06
N LEU A 119 -28.11 -10.58 -7.86
CA LEU A 119 -27.06 -11.48 -7.41
C LEU A 119 -26.48 -11.08 -6.05
N ARG A 120 -27.13 -10.16 -5.33
CA ARG A 120 -26.71 -9.71 -3.98
C ARG A 120 -26.64 -10.84 -2.95
N ASP A 121 -27.39 -11.91 -3.17
CA ASP A 121 -27.43 -13.08 -2.28
C ASP A 121 -26.22 -14.02 -2.48
N LEU A 122 -25.44 -13.83 -3.56
CA LEU A 122 -24.22 -14.59 -3.83
C LEU A 122 -22.99 -13.86 -3.27
N LYS A 123 -22.84 -13.91 -1.97
CA LYS A 123 -21.64 -13.42 -1.29
C LYS A 123 -20.75 -14.58 -0.92
N LEU A 124 -19.56 -14.66 -1.53
CA LEU A 124 -18.53 -15.63 -1.18
C LEU A 124 -17.47 -14.98 -0.30
N THR A 125 -17.38 -15.40 0.94
CA THR A 125 -16.38 -14.93 1.88
C THR A 125 -15.55 -16.11 2.39
N LYS A 126 -14.22 -16.04 2.20
CA LYS A 126 -13.29 -16.97 2.82
C LYS A 126 -12.37 -16.20 3.75
N ARG A 127 -12.40 -16.55 5.02
CA ARG A 127 -11.54 -16.00 6.06
C ARG A 127 -10.79 -17.13 6.73
N ASP A 128 -9.47 -17.03 6.77
CA ASP A 128 -8.64 -17.98 7.49
C ASP A 128 -7.70 -17.20 8.41
N SER A 129 -7.65 -17.60 9.65
CA SER A 129 -6.78 -17.06 10.67
C SER A 129 -5.86 -18.17 11.18
N TRP A 130 -4.58 -17.90 11.24
CA TRP A 130 -3.60 -18.83 11.79
C TRP A 130 -3.92 -19.26 13.23
N TYR A 131 -4.67 -18.43 13.96
CA TYR A 131 -5.08 -18.70 15.32
C TYR A 131 -6.13 -19.82 15.44
N ASP A 132 -6.97 -19.98 14.43
CA ASP A 132 -8.04 -20.99 14.44
C ASP A 132 -7.54 -22.42 14.14
N ARG A 133 -6.31 -22.55 13.69
CA ARG A 133 -5.73 -23.88 13.40
C ARG A 133 -5.19 -24.62 14.63
N ARG A 134 -5.19 -23.98 15.80
CA ARG A 134 -4.73 -24.59 17.06
C ARG A 134 -5.84 -25.26 17.88
N LEU A 135 -7.02 -25.23 17.39
CA LEU A 135 -8.15 -25.97 17.95
C LEU A 135 -8.36 -27.27 17.13
#